data_07771e4533cfa4f8ec0cb0884d3859f7
#
_entry.id   07771e4533cfa4f8ec0cb0884d3859f7
#
_cell.length_a   1.000
_cell.length_b   1.000
_cell.length_c   1.000
_cell.angle_alpha   90.00
_cell.angle_beta   90.00
_cell.angle_gamma   90.00
#
_symmetry.space_group_name_H-M   'P 1'
#
loop_
_entity.id
_entity.type
_entity.pdbx_description
1 polymer ?
#
loop_
_entity_poly.entity_id
_entity_poly.type
_entity_poly.pdbx_seq_one_letter_code
_entity_poly.pdbx_strand_id
1 'polypeptide(L)'
;MNSTTSTTPTYFNPTPHLSTTVSFNWNCPHCDRATTITNSNAVSSANVNTLLPECGGTVFISTFIKCPNQDCNKISLIATENEVHKSPFGPYIKGEELKRWQLIPKPTAKSWPDYIPKAIREDYSEACLICELSPKASATLSRRCLQGIIRDVHGVKAGNLANEIQQIEGKISQEALDEINLIRITGNIGAHMEKDVNLVIDIDPDEARLLIELIESLIKEWYIDKHERKK
;
A
#
# COMPACT_ATOMS: atom_id res chain seq x y z
N MET A 1 0.07 15.64 -35.14
CA MET A 1 -0.79 14.46 -35.31
C MET A 1 -1.19 13.98 -33.93
N ASN A 2 -2.36 14.42 -33.47
CA ASN A 2 -2.86 14.05 -32.11
C ASN A 2 -3.58 12.72 -32.23
N SER A 3 -3.04 11.69 -31.60
CA SER A 3 -3.73 10.42 -31.44
C SER A 3 -4.71 10.53 -30.27
N THR A 4 -5.98 10.83 -30.59
CA THR A 4 -7.09 10.68 -29.65
C THR A 4 -7.33 9.20 -29.39
N THR A 5 -6.93 8.70 -28.24
CA THR A 5 -7.36 7.39 -27.73
C THR A 5 -8.85 7.48 -27.43
N SER A 6 -9.66 6.87 -28.29
CA SER A 6 -11.09 6.69 -28.10
C SER A 6 -11.32 5.68 -26.97
N THR A 7 -11.57 6.18 -25.75
CA THR A 7 -12.11 5.36 -24.67
C THR A 7 -13.60 5.14 -24.92
N THR A 8 -13.97 3.92 -25.30
CA THR A 8 -15.37 3.52 -25.45
C THR A 8 -16.07 3.61 -24.08
N PRO A 9 -17.18 4.36 -23.94
CA PRO A 9 -17.88 4.47 -22.67
C PRO A 9 -18.44 3.12 -22.24
N THR A 10 -18.15 2.74 -21.01
CA THR A 10 -18.65 1.49 -20.41
C THR A 10 -20.03 1.75 -19.80
N TYR A 11 -21.09 1.24 -20.41
CA TYR A 11 -22.46 1.38 -19.93
C TYR A 11 -22.75 0.44 -18.76
N PHE A 12 -23.34 1.00 -17.70
CA PHE A 12 -23.77 0.25 -16.51
C PHE A 12 -25.27 0.00 -16.54
N ASN A 13 -25.65 -1.27 -16.44
CA ASN A 13 -27.04 -1.63 -16.12
C ASN A 13 -27.11 -1.91 -14.61
N PRO A 14 -28.07 -1.37 -13.83
CA PRO A 14 -28.15 -1.56 -12.37
C PRO A 14 -28.55 -2.98 -11.93
N THR A 15 -28.60 -3.96 -12.83
CA THR A 15 -28.76 -5.37 -12.48
C THR A 15 -27.46 -5.96 -11.90
N PRO A 16 -27.53 -6.86 -10.90
CA PRO A 16 -26.41 -7.22 -10.02
C PRO A 16 -25.26 -8.03 -10.64
N HIS A 17 -25.20 -8.18 -11.96
CA HIS A 17 -24.13 -8.93 -12.64
C HIS A 17 -23.50 -8.09 -13.75
N LEU A 18 -22.48 -7.33 -13.41
CA LEU A 18 -21.60 -6.71 -14.39
C LEU A 18 -20.61 -7.74 -14.91
N SER A 19 -20.93 -8.33 -16.05
CA SER A 19 -19.93 -9.02 -16.86
C SER A 19 -19.06 -7.99 -17.55
N THR A 20 -17.93 -7.64 -16.95
CA THR A 20 -16.91 -6.84 -17.64
C THR A 20 -16.13 -7.75 -18.56
N THR A 21 -16.28 -7.56 -19.88
CA THR A 21 -15.56 -8.29 -20.94
C THR A 21 -14.12 -7.79 -21.13
N VAL A 22 -13.47 -7.30 -20.10
CA VAL A 22 -12.16 -6.66 -20.23
C VAL A 22 -11.12 -7.48 -19.48
N SER A 23 -10.13 -7.98 -20.21
CA SER A 23 -8.92 -8.51 -19.61
C SER A 23 -8.02 -7.36 -19.17
N PHE A 24 -7.37 -7.48 -18.01
CA PHE A 24 -6.42 -6.50 -17.48
C PHE A 24 -5.21 -7.18 -16.84
N ASN A 25 -4.08 -6.49 -16.89
CA ASN A 25 -2.88 -6.94 -16.20
C ASN A 25 -3.00 -6.67 -14.70
N TRP A 26 -2.59 -7.63 -13.89
CA TRP A 26 -2.71 -7.58 -12.46
C TRP A 26 -1.59 -8.36 -11.77
N ASN A 27 -1.04 -7.79 -10.72
CA ASN A 27 -0.09 -8.47 -9.84
C ASN A 27 -0.85 -9.04 -8.65
N CYS A 28 -0.72 -10.36 -8.44
CA CYS A 28 -1.40 -11.02 -7.34
C CYS A 28 -0.83 -10.57 -5.99
N PRO A 29 -1.62 -9.98 -5.09
CA PRO A 29 -1.11 -9.52 -3.79
C PRO A 29 -0.76 -10.67 -2.82
N HIS A 30 -0.99 -11.93 -3.22
CA HIS A 30 -0.67 -13.10 -2.41
C HIS A 30 0.61 -13.81 -2.84
N CYS A 31 0.99 -13.76 -4.12
CA CYS A 31 2.15 -14.47 -4.65
C CYS A 31 3.04 -13.61 -5.54
N ASP A 32 2.71 -12.33 -5.68
CA ASP A 32 3.44 -11.30 -6.43
C ASP A 32 3.72 -11.65 -7.90
N ARG A 33 2.97 -12.61 -8.47
CA ARG A 33 3.08 -12.95 -9.90
C ARG A 33 2.22 -12.03 -10.74
N ALA A 34 2.83 -11.44 -11.75
CA ALA A 34 2.11 -10.72 -12.80
C ALA A 34 1.30 -11.70 -13.64
N THR A 35 0.03 -11.38 -13.89
CA THR A 35 -0.89 -12.21 -14.67
C THR A 35 -1.94 -11.36 -15.35
N THR A 36 -2.58 -11.92 -16.36
CA THR A 36 -3.75 -11.29 -17.02
C THR A 36 -5.02 -11.91 -16.45
N ILE A 37 -5.88 -11.07 -15.89
CA ILE A 37 -7.20 -11.46 -15.38
C ILE A 37 -8.20 -11.37 -16.53
N THR A 38 -9.07 -12.37 -16.60
CA THR A 38 -10.16 -12.48 -17.56
C THR A 38 -11.49 -12.68 -16.82
N ASN A 39 -12.60 -12.72 -17.54
CA ASN A 39 -13.93 -12.96 -16.95
C ASN A 39 -14.06 -14.28 -16.20
N SER A 40 -13.22 -15.27 -16.50
CA SER A 40 -13.20 -16.54 -15.78
C SER A 40 -12.56 -16.42 -14.39
N ASN A 41 -11.79 -15.37 -14.15
CA ASN A 41 -11.02 -15.16 -12.92
C ASN A 41 -11.52 -13.98 -12.09
N ALA A 42 -12.48 -13.19 -12.58
CA ALA A 42 -13.00 -12.04 -11.87
C ALA A 42 -14.53 -11.95 -11.97
N VAL A 43 -15.14 -11.50 -10.89
CA VAL A 43 -16.56 -11.18 -10.79
C VAL A 43 -16.72 -9.83 -10.11
N SER A 44 -17.52 -8.94 -10.71
CA SER A 44 -17.77 -7.60 -10.16
C SER A 44 -19.25 -7.39 -9.90
N SER A 45 -19.55 -6.62 -8.85
CA SER A 45 -20.89 -6.09 -8.54
C SER A 45 -20.79 -4.58 -8.39
N ALA A 46 -21.82 -3.87 -8.83
CA ALA A 46 -21.87 -2.42 -8.74
C ALA A 46 -23.14 -1.94 -8.06
N ASN A 47 -23.00 -0.96 -7.18
CA ASN A 47 -24.09 -0.27 -6.53
C ASN A 47 -23.99 1.22 -6.84
N VAL A 48 -25.01 1.75 -7.51
CA VAL A 48 -25.10 3.19 -7.80
C VAL A 48 -25.70 3.91 -6.61
N ASN A 49 -24.98 4.90 -6.10
CA ASN A 49 -25.51 5.80 -5.07
C ASN A 49 -26.44 6.84 -5.73
N THR A 50 -27.73 6.72 -5.48
CA THR A 50 -28.76 7.64 -6.00
C THR A 50 -29.24 8.64 -4.96
N LEU A 51 -28.67 8.64 -3.75
CA LEU A 51 -29.12 9.47 -2.61
C LEU A 51 -28.72 10.95 -2.74
N LEU A 52 -27.76 11.27 -3.61
CA LEU A 52 -27.26 12.63 -3.85
C LEU A 52 -27.41 13.01 -5.34
N PRO A 53 -28.62 13.24 -5.85
CA PRO A 53 -28.86 13.44 -7.26
C PRO A 53 -28.32 14.78 -7.83
N GLU A 54 -28.01 15.75 -6.95
CA GLU A 54 -27.60 17.10 -7.37
C GLU A 54 -26.07 17.23 -7.59
N CYS A 55 -25.25 16.33 -7.01
CA CYS A 55 -23.79 16.42 -7.03
C CYS A 55 -23.14 15.48 -8.05
N GLY A 56 -23.90 14.86 -8.96
CA GLY A 56 -23.39 13.71 -9.70
C GLY A 56 -23.35 12.46 -8.78
N GLY A 57 -23.90 11.34 -9.21
CA GLY A 57 -23.88 10.11 -8.39
C GLY A 57 -22.48 9.50 -8.36
N THR A 58 -22.24 8.62 -7.40
CA THR A 58 -21.09 7.72 -7.40
C THR A 58 -21.55 6.28 -7.59
N VAL A 59 -20.69 5.43 -8.15
CA VAL A 59 -20.89 3.99 -8.22
C VAL A 59 -19.82 3.28 -7.42
N PHE A 60 -20.26 2.41 -6.52
CA PHE A 60 -19.41 1.54 -5.75
C PHE A 60 -19.32 0.19 -6.45
N ILE A 61 -18.09 -0.23 -6.82
CA ILE A 61 -17.85 -1.49 -7.51
C ILE A 61 -17.00 -2.38 -6.62
N SER A 62 -17.49 -3.55 -6.28
CA SER A 62 -16.72 -4.61 -5.64
C SER A 62 -16.31 -5.65 -6.67
N THR A 63 -15.02 -6.04 -6.69
CA THR A 63 -14.47 -7.00 -7.64
C THR A 63 -13.73 -8.10 -6.88
N PHE A 64 -14.23 -9.33 -6.98
CA PHE A 64 -13.49 -10.53 -6.57
C PHE A 64 -12.60 -10.99 -7.71
N ILE A 65 -11.33 -11.25 -7.40
CA ILE A 65 -10.34 -11.75 -8.35
C ILE A 65 -9.74 -13.03 -7.77
N LYS A 66 -9.84 -14.13 -8.52
CA LYS A 66 -9.19 -15.39 -8.19
C LYS A 66 -7.85 -15.48 -8.93
N CYS A 67 -6.76 -15.66 -8.19
CA CYS A 67 -5.45 -15.83 -8.80
C CYS A 67 -5.43 -17.07 -9.72
N PRO A 68 -5.08 -16.93 -11.01
CA PRO A 68 -5.03 -18.06 -11.94
C PRO A 68 -3.82 -18.98 -11.71
N ASN A 69 -2.82 -18.56 -10.91
CA ASN A 69 -1.71 -19.41 -10.53
C ASN A 69 -2.22 -20.54 -9.63
N GLN A 70 -2.07 -21.80 -10.07
CA GLN A 70 -2.55 -22.99 -9.36
C GLN A 70 -1.92 -23.17 -7.98
N ASP A 71 -0.65 -22.76 -7.81
CA ASP A 71 0.05 -22.80 -6.51
C ASP A 71 -0.48 -21.76 -5.51
N CYS A 72 -1.10 -20.68 -6.01
CA CYS A 72 -1.67 -19.61 -5.19
C CYS A 72 -3.16 -19.81 -4.97
N ASN A 73 -3.94 -19.79 -6.05
CA ASN A 73 -5.40 -20.02 -6.10
C ASN A 73 -6.23 -19.21 -5.07
N LYS A 74 -5.65 -18.13 -4.53
CA LYS A 74 -6.28 -17.29 -3.50
C LYS A 74 -7.19 -16.23 -4.13
N ILE A 75 -8.15 -15.77 -3.34
CA ILE A 75 -9.11 -14.73 -3.74
C ILE A 75 -8.65 -13.37 -3.20
N SER A 76 -8.72 -12.36 -4.06
CA SER A 76 -8.60 -10.95 -3.69
C SER A 76 -9.94 -10.26 -3.84
N LEU A 77 -10.21 -9.25 -3.02
CA LEU A 77 -11.37 -8.38 -3.12
C LEU A 77 -10.90 -6.92 -3.17
N ILE A 78 -11.30 -6.23 -4.22
CA ILE A 78 -11.05 -4.81 -4.41
C ILE A 78 -12.41 -4.09 -4.43
N ALA A 79 -12.49 -2.95 -3.77
CA ALA A 79 -13.62 -2.03 -3.91
C ALA A 79 -13.13 -0.74 -4.55
N THR A 80 -13.93 -0.16 -5.44
CA THR A 80 -13.66 1.16 -6.04
C THR A 80 -14.88 2.05 -5.97
N GLU A 81 -14.68 3.33 -5.70
CA GLU A 81 -15.67 4.37 -5.87
C GLU A 81 -15.35 5.13 -7.15
N ASN A 82 -16.32 5.26 -8.01
CA ASN A 82 -16.17 5.94 -9.30
C ASN A 82 -17.27 6.98 -9.47
N GLU A 83 -16.98 8.03 -10.24
CA GLU A 83 -18.01 8.92 -10.71
C GLU A 83 -19.04 8.17 -11.55
N VAL A 84 -20.27 8.65 -11.55
CA VAL A 84 -21.32 8.13 -12.43
C VAL A 84 -22.06 9.27 -13.11
N HIS A 85 -22.26 9.13 -14.41
CA HIS A 85 -22.99 10.08 -15.22
C HIS A 85 -24.29 9.45 -15.70
N LYS A 86 -25.40 10.22 -15.66
CA LYS A 86 -26.66 9.79 -16.24
C LYS A 86 -26.55 9.78 -17.76
N SER A 87 -26.87 8.66 -18.37
CA SER A 87 -27.06 8.61 -19.82
C SER A 87 -28.47 9.13 -20.19
N PRO A 88 -28.61 9.98 -21.20
CA PRO A 88 -29.92 10.43 -21.68
C PRO A 88 -30.80 9.29 -22.20
N PHE A 89 -30.21 8.18 -22.62
CA PHE A 89 -30.87 7.10 -23.34
C PHE A 89 -30.76 5.71 -22.68
N GLY A 90 -30.30 5.63 -21.43
CA GLY A 90 -30.13 4.32 -20.85
C GLY A 90 -29.38 4.29 -19.51
N PRO A 91 -28.65 3.22 -19.25
CA PRO A 91 -27.98 2.98 -18.00
C PRO A 91 -26.91 4.04 -17.68
N TYR A 92 -26.54 4.13 -16.39
CA TYR A 92 -25.47 5.02 -15.95
C TYR A 92 -24.13 4.69 -16.62
N ILE A 93 -23.34 5.70 -16.90
CA ILE A 93 -21.99 5.58 -17.45
C ILE A 93 -21.01 5.77 -16.29
N LYS A 94 -20.07 4.82 -16.14
CA LYS A 94 -18.97 4.94 -15.19
C LYS A 94 -18.02 6.05 -15.65
N GLY A 95 -17.72 7.00 -14.74
CA GLY A 95 -16.69 8.01 -14.89
C GLY A 95 -15.35 7.59 -14.29
N GLU A 96 -14.59 8.58 -13.84
CA GLU A 96 -13.26 8.36 -13.25
C GLU A 96 -13.31 7.60 -11.90
N GLU A 97 -12.24 6.90 -11.60
CA GLU A 97 -12.05 6.26 -10.31
C GLU A 97 -11.62 7.32 -9.29
N LEU A 98 -12.43 7.51 -8.24
CA LEU A 98 -12.19 8.47 -7.17
C LEU A 98 -11.36 7.86 -6.04
N LYS A 99 -11.67 6.60 -5.66
CA LYS A 99 -11.00 5.88 -4.58
C LYS A 99 -10.93 4.39 -4.88
N ARG A 100 -9.90 3.75 -4.32
CA ARG A 100 -9.68 2.32 -4.40
C ARG A 100 -9.28 1.75 -3.04
N TRP A 101 -9.84 0.60 -2.69
CA TRP A 101 -9.51 -0.14 -1.47
C TRP A 101 -9.22 -1.60 -1.81
N GLN A 102 -8.11 -2.10 -1.29
CA GLN A 102 -7.82 -3.53 -1.24
C GLN A 102 -8.43 -4.09 0.04
N LEU A 103 -9.46 -4.94 -0.07
CA LEU A 103 -10.17 -5.50 1.09
C LEU A 103 -9.68 -6.91 1.43
N ILE A 104 -9.28 -7.70 0.43
CA ILE A 104 -8.72 -9.04 0.59
C ILE A 104 -7.57 -9.23 -0.42
N PRO A 105 -6.36 -9.60 0.01
CA PRO A 105 -5.97 -9.53 1.42
C PRO A 105 -6.10 -8.09 1.91
N LYS A 106 -6.31 -7.89 3.19
CA LYS A 106 -6.03 -6.58 3.77
C LYS A 106 -4.58 -6.23 3.40
N PRO A 107 -4.20 -4.95 3.27
CA PRO A 107 -2.80 -4.56 3.18
C PRO A 107 -2.09 -5.20 4.37
N THR A 108 -1.53 -6.39 4.14
CA THR A 108 -0.90 -7.18 5.20
C THR A 108 0.59 -7.00 5.03
N ALA A 109 1.24 -6.74 6.13
CA ALA A 109 2.68 -6.81 6.23
C ALA A 109 3.21 -8.08 5.55
N LYS A 110 4.31 -7.97 4.83
CA LYS A 110 5.02 -9.14 4.31
C LYS A 110 5.38 -10.05 5.47
N SER A 111 5.28 -11.35 5.26
CA SER A 111 5.74 -12.31 6.25
C SER A 111 7.26 -12.41 6.18
N TRP A 112 7.93 -12.04 7.26
CA TRP A 112 9.38 -12.13 7.36
C TRP A 112 9.81 -13.41 8.08
N PRO A 113 11.00 -13.99 7.73
CA PRO A 113 11.53 -15.19 8.37
C PRO A 113 11.76 -15.02 9.87
N ASP A 114 11.67 -16.12 10.62
CA ASP A 114 11.78 -16.13 12.09
C ASP A 114 13.16 -15.78 12.63
N TYR A 115 14.21 -15.80 11.78
CA TYR A 115 15.54 -15.33 12.19
C TYR A 115 15.64 -13.80 12.30
N ILE A 116 14.62 -13.05 11.83
CA ILE A 116 14.49 -11.61 12.08
C ILE A 116 13.81 -11.42 13.43
N PRO A 117 14.35 -10.59 14.33
CA PRO A 117 13.80 -10.41 15.67
C PRO A 117 12.31 -10.12 15.68
N LYS A 118 11.59 -10.77 16.58
CA LYS A 118 10.13 -10.67 16.70
C LYS A 118 9.66 -9.21 16.82
N ALA A 119 10.35 -8.40 17.65
CA ALA A 119 9.97 -7.00 17.85
C ALA A 119 10.01 -6.17 16.56
N ILE A 120 11.00 -6.42 15.68
CA ILE A 120 11.12 -5.76 14.38
C ILE A 120 9.96 -6.17 13.47
N ARG A 121 9.63 -7.47 13.44
CA ARG A 121 8.52 -8.01 12.64
C ARG A 121 7.17 -7.49 13.13
N GLU A 122 6.99 -7.35 14.44
CA GLU A 122 5.75 -6.81 15.03
C GLU A 122 5.58 -5.32 14.72
N ASP A 123 6.61 -4.50 14.93
CA ASP A 123 6.57 -3.06 14.63
C ASP A 123 6.28 -2.80 13.14
N TYR A 124 6.93 -3.55 12.25
CA TYR A 124 6.68 -3.48 10.82
C TYR A 124 5.23 -3.89 10.48
N SER A 125 4.74 -4.98 11.05
CA SER A 125 3.38 -5.47 10.81
C SER A 125 2.32 -4.48 11.28
N GLU A 126 2.53 -3.88 12.44
CA GLU A 126 1.64 -2.87 13.00
C GLU A 126 1.66 -1.59 12.16
N ALA A 127 2.84 -1.12 11.72
CA ALA A 127 2.97 0.02 10.82
C ALA A 127 2.16 -0.17 9.53
N CYS A 128 2.25 -1.36 8.91
CA CYS A 128 1.47 -1.70 7.72
C CYS A 128 -0.05 -1.69 7.99
N LEU A 129 -0.48 -2.26 9.12
CA LEU A 129 -1.91 -2.39 9.46
C LEU A 129 -2.60 -1.05 9.68
N ILE A 130 -1.88 -0.06 10.25
CA ILE A 130 -2.46 1.24 10.60
C ILE A 130 -2.15 2.34 9.60
N CYS A 131 -1.39 2.05 8.53
CA CYS A 131 -0.92 3.04 7.55
C CYS A 131 -2.05 3.94 7.01
N GLU A 132 -3.16 3.33 6.60
CA GLU A 132 -4.33 4.05 6.08
C GLU A 132 -5.17 4.72 7.18
N LEU A 133 -5.16 4.17 8.40
CA LEU A 133 -5.97 4.65 9.51
C LEU A 133 -5.28 5.78 10.27
N SER A 134 -3.97 5.71 10.40
CA SER A 134 -3.13 6.68 11.10
C SER A 134 -1.74 6.72 10.50
N PRO A 135 -1.53 7.42 9.38
CA PRO A 135 -0.23 7.53 8.71
C PRO A 135 0.87 8.01 9.66
N LYS A 136 0.54 8.96 10.52
CA LYS A 136 1.44 9.49 11.56
C LYS A 136 1.92 8.42 12.56
N ALA A 137 1.01 7.56 13.02
CA ALA A 137 1.38 6.46 13.91
C ALA A 137 2.18 5.38 13.17
N SER A 138 1.85 5.11 11.91
CA SER A 138 2.61 4.21 11.02
C SER A 138 4.05 4.68 10.83
N ALA A 139 4.26 5.97 10.56
CA ALA A 139 5.59 6.56 10.44
C ALA A 139 6.40 6.45 11.75
N THR A 140 5.74 6.62 12.89
CA THR A 140 6.38 6.45 14.21
C THR A 140 6.81 5.00 14.44
N LEU A 141 5.99 4.02 14.05
CA LEU A 141 6.33 2.59 14.13
C LEU A 141 7.45 2.22 13.16
N SER A 142 7.44 2.76 11.93
CA SER A 142 8.53 2.58 10.96
C SER A 142 9.85 3.09 11.52
N ARG A 143 9.85 4.25 12.19
CA ARG A 143 11.04 4.77 12.88
C ARG A 143 11.51 3.84 14.01
N ARG A 144 10.59 3.27 14.82
CA ARG A 144 10.93 2.32 15.89
C ARG A 144 11.47 1.01 15.33
N CYS A 145 10.88 0.53 14.25
CA CYS A 145 11.35 -0.63 13.50
C CYS A 145 12.79 -0.43 12.98
N LEU A 146 13.07 0.71 12.35
CA LEU A 146 14.42 1.10 11.92
C LEU A 146 15.42 1.06 13.07
N GLN A 147 15.07 1.62 14.22
CA GLN A 147 15.95 1.62 15.40
C GLN A 147 16.24 0.20 15.88
N GLY A 148 15.25 -0.68 15.86
CA GLY A 148 15.43 -2.11 16.13
C GLY A 148 16.39 -2.78 15.17
N ILE A 149 16.23 -2.53 13.86
CA ILE A 149 17.10 -3.06 12.79
C ILE A 149 18.56 -2.61 12.99
N ILE A 150 18.79 -1.32 13.20
CA ILE A 150 20.14 -0.76 13.41
C ILE A 150 20.83 -1.42 14.62
N ARG A 151 20.12 -1.57 15.73
CA ARG A 151 20.66 -2.19 16.94
C ARG A 151 21.02 -3.65 16.73
N ASP A 152 20.13 -4.39 16.08
CA ASP A 152 20.34 -5.84 15.89
C ASP A 152 21.44 -6.14 14.86
N VAL A 153 21.45 -5.43 13.74
CA VAL A 153 22.40 -5.71 12.64
C VAL A 153 23.80 -5.18 12.92
N HIS A 154 23.90 -4.00 13.53
CA HIS A 154 25.19 -3.29 13.73
C HIS A 154 25.69 -3.29 15.17
N GLY A 155 24.90 -3.78 16.14
CA GLY A 155 25.32 -3.85 17.54
C GLY A 155 25.69 -2.51 18.16
N VAL A 156 24.98 -1.43 17.76
CA VAL A 156 25.28 -0.06 18.20
C VAL A 156 24.91 0.12 19.67
N LYS A 157 25.62 1.05 20.34
CA LYS A 157 25.25 1.45 21.69
C LYS A 157 23.89 2.17 21.66
N ALA A 158 22.94 1.67 22.46
CA ALA A 158 21.59 2.22 22.54
C ALA A 158 21.60 3.72 22.92
N GLY A 159 20.80 4.50 22.21
CA GLY A 159 20.68 5.93 22.42
C GLY A 159 19.44 6.47 21.69
N ASN A 160 19.44 7.74 21.33
CA ASN A 160 18.47 8.24 20.37
C ASN A 160 18.86 7.82 18.95
N LEU A 161 17.88 7.75 18.06
CA LEU A 161 18.09 7.27 16.68
C LEU A 161 19.18 8.05 15.92
N ALA A 162 19.30 9.36 16.13
CA ALA A 162 20.34 10.17 15.48
C ALA A 162 21.75 9.73 15.88
N ASN A 163 21.99 9.49 17.19
CA ASN A 163 23.27 9.01 17.69
C ASN A 163 23.56 7.57 17.26
N GLU A 164 22.55 6.74 17.08
CA GLU A 164 22.70 5.36 16.57
C GLU A 164 23.06 5.35 15.09
N ILE A 165 22.46 6.23 14.28
CA ILE A 165 22.82 6.42 12.87
C ILE A 165 24.26 6.86 12.72
N GLN A 166 24.73 7.81 13.51
CA GLN A 166 26.14 8.25 13.50
C GLN A 166 27.14 7.11 13.72
N GLN A 167 26.79 6.10 14.50
CA GLN A 167 27.67 4.94 14.77
C GLN A 167 27.80 4.00 13.55
N ILE A 168 26.91 4.11 12.58
CA ILE A 168 26.90 3.27 11.36
C ILE A 168 27.19 4.07 10.09
N GLU A 169 27.26 5.38 10.16
CA GLU A 169 27.55 6.31 9.06
C GLU A 169 28.83 5.89 8.38
N GLY A 170 29.48 5.41 7.95
CA GLY A 170 30.71 4.94 7.29
C GLY A 170 30.78 3.42 7.15
N LYS A 171 29.75 2.71 7.60
CA LYS A 171 29.66 1.26 7.52
C LYS A 171 28.59 0.77 6.53
N ILE A 172 27.80 1.68 6.00
CA ILE A 172 26.68 1.42 5.08
C ILE A 172 26.84 2.24 3.81
N SER A 173 26.10 1.90 2.76
CA SER A 173 26.09 2.66 1.52
C SER A 173 25.44 4.04 1.71
N GLN A 174 25.72 4.98 0.81
CA GLN A 174 25.11 6.30 0.85
C GLN A 174 23.60 6.21 0.63
N GLU A 175 23.17 5.32 -0.26
CA GLU A 175 21.76 5.08 -0.55
C GLU A 175 21.01 4.63 0.72
N ALA A 176 21.55 3.65 1.45
CA ALA A 176 20.97 3.18 2.71
C ALA A 176 20.96 4.29 3.78
N LEU A 177 21.99 5.15 3.82
CA LEU A 177 22.03 6.28 4.75
C LEU A 177 20.94 7.32 4.42
N ASP A 178 20.69 7.58 3.15
CA ASP A 178 19.67 8.52 2.69
C ASP A 178 18.25 7.99 3.02
N GLU A 179 17.99 6.70 2.79
CA GLU A 179 16.75 6.00 3.19
C GLU A 179 16.52 6.11 4.72
N ILE A 180 17.53 5.78 5.50
CA ILE A 180 17.50 5.87 6.97
C ILE A 180 17.19 7.28 7.45
N ASN A 181 17.81 8.30 6.86
CA ASN A 181 17.58 9.69 7.22
C ASN A 181 16.16 10.14 6.88
N LEU A 182 15.60 9.69 5.76
CA LEU A 182 14.21 9.96 5.41
C LEU A 182 13.26 9.41 6.47
N ILE A 183 13.39 8.11 6.84
CA ILE A 183 12.59 7.50 7.90
C ILE A 183 12.74 8.24 9.22
N ARG A 184 13.99 8.63 9.58
CA ARG A 184 14.27 9.35 10.82
C ARG A 184 13.55 10.70 10.87
N ILE A 185 13.58 11.48 9.79
CA ILE A 185 12.99 12.83 9.72
C ILE A 185 11.47 12.73 9.75
N THR A 186 10.89 11.95 8.86
CA THR A 186 9.43 11.80 8.71
C THR A 186 8.81 11.15 9.96
N GLY A 187 9.41 10.08 10.47
CA GLY A 187 8.94 9.44 11.70
C GLY A 187 9.10 10.31 12.96
N ASN A 188 10.00 11.31 12.95
CA ASN A 188 10.13 12.26 14.03
C ASN A 188 8.96 13.26 14.06
N ILE A 189 8.49 13.68 12.90
CA ILE A 189 7.28 14.51 12.74
C ILE A 189 6.07 13.78 13.39
N GLY A 190 5.96 12.45 13.17
CA GLY A 190 4.91 11.64 13.77
C GLY A 190 4.98 11.51 15.30
N ALA A 191 6.16 11.58 15.89
CA ALA A 191 6.40 11.26 17.29
C ALA A 191 6.40 12.48 18.24
N HIS A 192 6.65 13.69 17.73
CA HIS A 192 6.76 14.90 18.54
C HIS A 192 5.68 15.92 18.20
N MET A 193 5.08 16.48 19.25
CA MET A 193 4.22 17.67 19.11
C MET A 193 5.12 18.88 18.83
N GLU A 194 4.79 19.65 17.82
CA GLU A 194 5.48 20.93 17.57
C GLU A 194 5.32 21.88 18.75
N LYS A 195 6.24 22.85 18.87
CA LYS A 195 6.18 23.88 19.93
C LYS A 195 4.90 24.72 19.84
N ASP A 196 4.37 24.88 18.62
CA ASP A 196 3.07 25.48 18.38
C ASP A 196 2.03 24.37 18.20
N VAL A 197 1.08 24.28 19.13
CA VAL A 197 0.01 23.28 19.15
C VAL A 197 -0.90 23.40 17.91
N ASN A 198 -0.92 24.55 17.24
CA ASN A 198 -1.72 24.79 16.05
C ASN A 198 -0.97 24.39 14.75
N LEU A 199 0.31 24.09 14.82
CA LEU A 199 1.08 23.61 13.68
C LEU A 199 0.97 22.09 13.62
N VAL A 200 0.00 21.59 12.87
CA VAL A 200 -0.15 20.17 12.56
C VAL A 200 0.68 19.87 11.32
N ILE A 201 1.84 19.24 11.49
CA ILE A 201 2.54 18.61 10.37
C ILE A 201 1.86 17.24 10.17
N ASP A 202 1.17 17.13 9.06
CA ASP A 202 0.45 15.92 8.69
C ASP A 202 1.35 15.02 7.84
N ILE A 203 1.19 13.73 7.98
CA ILE A 203 1.82 12.70 7.16
C ILE A 203 0.68 12.00 6.42
N ASP A 204 0.73 12.01 5.11
CA ASP A 204 -0.30 11.35 4.32
C ASP A 204 -0.04 9.82 4.21
N PRO A 205 -1.03 9.03 3.76
CA PRO A 205 -0.88 7.58 3.61
C PRO A 205 0.20 7.17 2.61
N ASP A 206 0.48 7.97 1.58
CA ASP A 206 1.50 7.67 0.56
C ASP A 206 2.90 7.85 1.16
N GLU A 207 3.11 8.91 1.93
CA GLU A 207 4.36 9.13 2.67
C GLU A 207 4.61 8.00 3.68
N ALA A 208 3.58 7.57 4.43
CA ALA A 208 3.71 6.47 5.36
C ALA A 208 4.00 5.14 4.66
N ARG A 209 3.40 4.88 3.48
CA ARG A 209 3.71 3.71 2.65
C ARG A 209 5.15 3.71 2.16
N LEU A 210 5.67 4.86 1.73
CA LEU A 210 7.07 4.99 1.34
C LEU A 210 8.01 4.59 2.48
N LEU A 211 7.74 5.01 3.72
CA LEU A 211 8.56 4.60 4.87
C LEU A 211 8.53 3.10 5.11
N ILE A 212 7.38 2.44 4.92
CA ILE A 212 7.25 0.98 5.00
C ILE A 212 8.10 0.31 3.91
N GLU A 213 8.06 0.80 2.66
CA GLU A 213 8.86 0.27 1.56
C GLU A 213 10.37 0.42 1.82
N LEU A 214 10.81 1.53 2.40
CA LEU A 214 12.19 1.71 2.81
C LEU A 214 12.60 0.72 3.92
N ILE A 215 11.75 0.46 4.90
CA ILE A 215 11.99 -0.59 5.91
C ILE A 215 12.10 -1.97 5.25
N GLU A 216 11.26 -2.28 4.26
CA GLU A 216 11.32 -3.53 3.51
C GLU A 216 12.63 -3.68 2.74
N SER A 217 13.13 -2.60 2.12
CA SER A 217 14.43 -2.55 1.45
C SER A 217 15.57 -2.89 2.42
N LEU A 218 15.60 -2.25 3.57
CA LEU A 218 16.61 -2.49 4.61
C LEU A 218 16.53 -3.92 5.17
N ILE A 219 15.33 -4.45 5.41
CA ILE A 219 15.17 -5.84 5.87
C ILE A 219 15.69 -6.81 4.82
N LYS A 220 15.37 -6.58 3.54
CA LYS A 220 15.86 -7.42 2.46
C LYS A 220 17.38 -7.40 2.38
N GLU A 221 18.00 -6.23 2.32
CA GLU A 221 19.45 -6.08 2.18
C GLU A 221 20.21 -6.64 3.38
N TRP A 222 19.78 -6.29 4.61
CA TRP A 222 20.57 -6.55 5.82
C TRP A 222 20.28 -7.90 6.47
N TYR A 223 19.12 -8.51 6.20
CA TYR A 223 18.79 -9.85 6.72
C TYR A 223 18.73 -10.90 5.62
N ILE A 224 17.90 -10.68 4.59
CA ILE A 224 17.63 -11.74 3.61
C ILE A 224 18.87 -12.01 2.74
N ASP A 225 19.40 -10.99 2.06
CA ASP A 225 20.54 -11.12 1.16
C ASP A 225 21.81 -11.55 1.91
N LYS A 226 21.96 -11.08 3.16
CA LYS A 226 23.07 -11.49 4.04
C LYS A 226 22.94 -12.95 4.47
N HIS A 227 21.73 -13.43 4.71
CA HIS A 227 21.47 -14.82 5.06
C HIS A 227 21.70 -15.76 3.87
N GLU A 228 21.28 -15.37 2.68
CA GLU A 228 21.47 -16.13 1.44
C GLU A 228 22.94 -16.24 1.06
N ARG A 229 23.72 -15.17 1.24
CA ARG A 229 25.18 -15.20 1.01
C ARG A 229 25.98 -16.10 1.97
N LYS A 230 25.39 -16.51 3.08
CA LYS A 230 26.02 -17.40 4.07
C LYS A 230 25.68 -18.89 3.87
N LYS A 231 24.76 -19.21 2.97
CA LYS A 231 24.41 -20.58 2.54
C LYS A 231 25.30 -21.03 1.40
#